data_27e1df10ab0c4c9d5962eccd1d1b2843
#
_entry.id   27e1df10ab0c4c9d5962eccd1d1b2843
#
_cell.length_a   1.000
_cell.length_b   1.000
_cell.length_c   1.000
_cell.angle_alpha   90.00
_cell.angle_beta   90.00
_cell.angle_gamma   90.00
#
_symmetry.space_group_name_H-M   'P 1'
#
loop_
_entity.id
_entity.type
_entity.pdbx_description
1 polymer ?
#
loop_
_entity_poly.entity_id
_entity_poly.type
_entity_poly.pdbx_seq_one_letter_code
_entity_poly.pdbx_strand_id
1 'polypeptide(L)'
;MTGNHILLAELSYRKEVRKWLDDRYGAQAEEIWQTVRDNYDRYLTEMEDTGHYMINLTNYLLEKKLSVKYINPRSTNLRRKELGISAKNDKKDTLLIAEMLSEKKFWRSVSKSSMETSKLRELTRLYHQLQEQQNQDMNRLQRALDIVFPEVNTLSWTRYSKAYIQFLAAYSSASSIASEDIRNLRRALKTEGRGRQCKVTAEEIKELAKCSVGDDNIAVELEVKSVIAIINTRAEQIRVLEKKIEEFSHQLNSPIISIPGISHITGMTILAEIGKIQDFPEGAKLISYAGMEPLVHQSGKYDAAHMPISKHGSRYLRKALYQAVFTVCKYNPVFQDYYTKKRNQGKSHRCAQGHCVRKLLRVIYKLLSTNVSFDSELIH
;
A
#
# COMPACT_ATOMS: atom_id res chain seq x y z
N MET A 1 -8.87 -25.76 3.72
CA MET A 1 -8.47 -25.78 5.13
C MET A 1 -7.06 -25.28 5.19
N THR A 2 -6.89 -24.09 5.69
CA THR A 2 -5.67 -23.28 5.57
C THR A 2 -4.84 -23.38 6.85
N GLY A 3 -3.56 -23.05 6.80
CA GLY A 3 -2.51 -23.22 7.82
C GLY A 3 -2.83 -22.86 9.28
N ASN A 4 -3.98 -22.21 9.57
CA ASN A 4 -4.47 -22.00 10.93
C ASN A 4 -4.88 -23.30 11.65
N HIS A 5 -5.17 -24.36 10.89
CA HIS A 5 -5.45 -25.68 11.49
C HIS A 5 -4.21 -26.39 11.99
N ILE A 6 -3.02 -25.97 11.54
CA ILE A 6 -1.77 -26.64 11.90
C ILE A 6 -1.45 -26.44 13.38
N LEU A 7 -1.65 -25.24 13.93
CA LEU A 7 -1.33 -24.94 15.33
C LEU A 7 -2.42 -25.37 16.31
N LEU A 8 -3.70 -25.25 15.94
CA LEU A 8 -4.80 -25.90 16.71
C LEU A 8 -4.70 -27.43 16.62
N ALA A 9 -4.22 -27.93 15.50
CA ALA A 9 -3.85 -29.31 15.33
C ALA A 9 -2.71 -29.71 16.27
N GLU A 10 -1.64 -28.93 16.49
CA GLU A 10 -0.56 -29.29 17.41
C GLU A 10 -1.03 -29.45 18.87
N LEU A 11 -1.96 -28.65 19.34
CA LEU A 11 -2.55 -28.84 20.67
C LEU A 11 -3.41 -30.10 20.77
N SER A 12 -4.06 -30.50 19.69
CA SER A 12 -4.82 -31.78 19.59
C SER A 12 -3.96 -32.96 19.09
N TYR A 13 -2.83 -32.72 18.43
CA TYR A 13 -1.96 -33.68 17.74
C TYR A 13 -0.80 -34.21 18.59
N ARG A 14 -0.71 -33.87 19.87
CA ARG A 14 0.37 -34.43 20.73
C ARG A 14 0.50 -35.96 20.62
N LYS A 15 -0.62 -36.69 20.50
CA LYS A 15 -0.64 -38.13 20.33
C LYS A 15 -0.16 -38.57 18.94
N GLU A 16 -0.51 -37.84 17.91
CA GLU A 16 -0.17 -38.19 16.52
C GLU A 16 1.29 -37.82 16.18
N VAL A 17 1.77 -36.66 16.65
CA VAL A 17 3.19 -36.29 16.52
C VAL A 17 4.07 -37.27 17.28
N ARG A 18 3.66 -37.69 18.48
CA ARG A 18 4.37 -38.72 19.23
C ARG A 18 4.42 -40.04 18.48
N LYS A 19 3.28 -40.51 17.99
CA LYS A 19 3.21 -41.75 17.19
C LYS A 19 4.07 -41.65 15.93
N TRP A 20 4.06 -40.51 15.24
CA TRP A 20 4.90 -40.29 14.07
C TRP A 20 6.40 -40.30 14.39
N LEU A 21 6.82 -39.75 15.54
CA LEU A 21 8.19 -39.80 16.01
C LEU A 21 8.59 -41.24 16.36
N ASP A 22 7.71 -41.98 17.06
CA ASP A 22 7.94 -43.39 17.44
C ASP A 22 8.08 -44.28 16.18
N ASP A 23 7.20 -44.09 15.19
CA ASP A 23 7.20 -44.82 13.92
C ASP A 23 8.46 -44.55 13.08
N ARG A 24 9.07 -43.37 13.20
CA ARG A 24 10.18 -42.91 12.33
C ARG A 24 11.55 -43.06 13.00
N TYR A 25 11.65 -42.84 14.29
CA TYR A 25 12.90 -42.74 15.02
C TYR A 25 13.07 -43.79 16.12
N GLY A 26 12.05 -44.59 16.37
CA GLY A 26 12.11 -45.69 17.31
C GLY A 26 12.66 -45.30 18.69
N ALA A 27 13.76 -45.92 19.14
CA ALA A 27 14.35 -45.64 20.43
C ALA A 27 14.83 -44.18 20.64
N GLN A 28 15.09 -43.44 19.59
CA GLN A 28 15.48 -42.03 19.66
C GLN A 28 14.26 -41.07 19.75
N ALA A 29 13.07 -41.57 19.54
CA ALA A 29 11.84 -40.76 19.56
C ALA A 29 11.61 -40.06 20.90
N GLU A 30 11.95 -40.71 22.01
CA GLU A 30 11.82 -40.15 23.37
C GLU A 30 12.77 -38.96 23.59
N GLU A 31 14.02 -39.08 23.20
CA GLU A 31 15.02 -38.01 23.31
C GLU A 31 14.62 -36.81 22.43
N ILE A 32 14.17 -37.06 21.20
CA ILE A 32 13.66 -36.04 20.32
C ILE A 32 12.39 -35.39 20.91
N TRP A 33 11.50 -36.20 21.49
CA TRP A 33 10.28 -35.71 22.12
C TRP A 33 10.57 -34.87 23.37
N GLN A 34 11.51 -35.26 24.20
CA GLN A 34 11.94 -34.47 25.36
C GLN A 34 12.60 -33.17 24.90
N THR A 35 13.47 -33.22 23.90
CA THR A 35 14.06 -32.01 23.30
C THR A 35 13.01 -31.08 22.73
N VAL A 36 12.00 -31.61 22.05
CA VAL A 36 10.85 -30.82 21.53
C VAL A 36 10.04 -30.28 22.71
N ARG A 37 9.79 -31.05 23.75
CA ARG A 37 9.02 -30.64 24.93
C ARG A 37 9.75 -29.59 25.77
N ASP A 38 11.05 -29.77 26.04
CA ASP A 38 11.85 -28.84 26.85
C ASP A 38 12.09 -27.51 26.12
N ASN A 39 12.04 -27.54 24.79
CA ASN A 39 12.08 -26.36 23.97
C ASN A 39 10.69 -25.93 23.48
N TYR A 40 9.61 -26.62 23.91
CA TYR A 40 8.25 -26.39 23.42
C TYR A 40 7.78 -24.96 23.65
N ASP A 41 8.06 -24.38 24.82
CA ASP A 41 7.80 -22.96 25.10
C ASP A 41 8.64 -21.99 24.24
N ARG A 42 9.72 -22.52 23.66
CA ARG A 42 10.65 -21.76 22.80
C ARG A 42 10.34 -21.89 21.31
N TYR A 43 9.74 -23.02 20.87
CA TYR A 43 9.52 -23.35 19.45
C TYR A 43 8.06 -23.22 18.99
N LEU A 44 7.14 -22.88 19.89
CA LEU A 44 5.71 -23.05 19.67
C LEU A 44 5.07 -22.05 18.75
N THR A 45 5.81 -21.19 18.02
CA THR A 45 5.12 -20.12 17.36
C THR A 45 5.78 -19.60 16.11
N GLU A 46 5.98 -20.51 15.19
CA GLU A 46 6.50 -20.16 13.89
C GLU A 46 5.45 -20.41 12.81
N MET A 47 5.10 -19.35 12.08
CA MET A 47 4.03 -19.37 11.10
C MET A 47 4.51 -18.78 9.79
N GLU A 48 4.04 -19.34 8.69
CA GLU A 48 4.16 -18.68 7.40
C GLU A 48 3.30 -17.40 7.40
N ASP A 49 3.83 -16.29 6.89
CA ASP A 49 3.13 -15.01 6.76
C ASP A 49 2.03 -15.12 5.68
N THR A 50 0.93 -15.82 6.02
CA THR A 50 -0.19 -16.15 5.13
C THR A 50 -1.30 -15.10 5.14
N GLY A 51 -0.98 -13.86 5.49
CA GLY A 51 -1.94 -12.75 5.46
C GLY A 51 -2.88 -12.71 6.67
N HIS A 52 -4.19 -12.56 6.45
CA HIS A 52 -5.14 -12.29 7.53
C HIS A 52 -5.40 -13.47 8.49
N TYR A 53 -5.21 -14.71 8.03
CA TYR A 53 -5.52 -15.90 8.84
C TYR A 53 -4.71 -16.03 10.13
N MET A 54 -3.49 -15.49 10.13
CA MET A 54 -2.59 -15.59 11.29
C MET A 54 -2.79 -14.49 12.33
N ILE A 55 -3.50 -13.39 12.02
CA ILE A 55 -3.59 -12.20 12.88
C ILE A 55 -4.16 -12.56 14.25
N ASN A 56 -5.32 -13.23 14.28
CA ASN A 56 -6.00 -13.58 15.52
C ASN A 56 -5.16 -14.55 16.38
N LEU A 57 -4.56 -15.54 15.74
CA LEU A 57 -3.71 -16.49 16.42
C LEU A 57 -2.44 -15.81 16.98
N THR A 58 -1.81 -14.93 16.20
CA THR A 58 -0.65 -14.17 16.67
C THR A 58 -0.99 -13.30 17.89
N ASN A 59 -2.13 -12.58 17.85
CA ASN A 59 -2.57 -11.78 18.98
C ASN A 59 -2.76 -12.65 20.23
N TYR A 60 -3.45 -13.78 20.10
CA TYR A 60 -3.66 -14.71 21.20
C TYR A 60 -2.34 -15.23 21.78
N LEU A 61 -1.39 -15.63 20.93
CA LEU A 61 -0.08 -16.13 21.36
C LEU A 61 0.75 -15.05 22.07
N LEU A 62 0.75 -13.81 21.54
CA LEU A 62 1.42 -12.67 22.17
C LEU A 62 0.79 -12.27 23.52
N GLU A 63 -0.54 -12.41 23.68
CA GLU A 63 -1.22 -12.23 24.97
C GLU A 63 -0.78 -13.29 25.98
N LYS A 64 -0.57 -14.52 25.53
CA LYS A 64 -0.02 -15.61 26.36
C LYS A 64 1.49 -15.49 26.59
N LYS A 65 2.13 -14.40 26.14
CA LYS A 65 3.57 -14.13 26.26
C LYS A 65 4.45 -15.15 25.53
N LEU A 66 3.91 -15.84 24.53
CA LEU A 66 4.67 -16.79 23.71
C LEU A 66 5.48 -16.05 22.64
N SER A 67 6.64 -16.59 22.30
CA SER A 67 7.49 -16.04 21.23
C SER A 67 6.93 -16.42 19.87
N VAL A 68 6.58 -15.44 19.03
CA VAL A 68 6.04 -15.65 17.68
C VAL A 68 7.07 -15.26 16.63
N LYS A 69 7.26 -16.12 15.64
CA LYS A 69 8.17 -15.89 14.53
C LYS A 69 7.45 -16.10 13.20
N TYR A 70 7.75 -15.27 12.23
CA TYR A 70 7.20 -15.37 10.88
C TYR A 70 8.25 -15.74 9.86
N ILE A 71 7.91 -16.70 8.99
CA ILE A 71 8.68 -17.03 7.80
C ILE A 71 8.00 -16.40 6.58
N ASN A 72 8.81 -15.84 5.71
CA ASN A 72 8.30 -15.27 4.46
C ASN A 72 7.88 -16.40 3.49
N PRO A 73 6.65 -16.41 2.96
CA PRO A 73 6.17 -17.41 1.98
C PRO A 73 7.07 -17.56 0.74
N ARG A 74 7.77 -16.48 0.37
CA ARG A 74 8.74 -16.54 -0.73
C ARG A 74 9.95 -17.39 -0.37
N SER A 75 10.44 -17.30 0.85
CA SER A 75 11.57 -18.12 1.34
C SER A 75 11.19 -19.59 1.36
N THR A 76 9.99 -19.92 1.85
CA THR A 76 9.45 -21.29 1.84
C THR A 76 9.35 -21.83 0.40
N ASN A 77 8.86 -21.00 -0.53
CA ASN A 77 8.73 -21.39 -1.93
C ASN A 77 10.09 -21.59 -2.63
N LEU A 78 11.07 -20.75 -2.34
CA LEU A 78 12.44 -20.90 -2.86
C LEU A 78 13.10 -22.18 -2.31
N ARG A 79 12.95 -22.45 -1.02
CA ARG A 79 13.49 -23.65 -0.38
C ARG A 79 12.84 -24.92 -0.95
N ARG A 80 11.52 -24.88 -1.21
CA ARG A 80 10.82 -26.00 -1.86
C ARG A 80 11.41 -26.29 -3.24
N LYS A 81 11.68 -25.26 -4.03
CA LYS A 81 12.30 -25.40 -5.37
C LYS A 81 13.72 -25.96 -5.28
N GLU A 82 14.52 -25.47 -4.33
CA GLU A 82 15.88 -25.95 -4.08
C GLU A 82 15.91 -27.43 -3.74
N LEU A 83 14.98 -27.89 -2.94
CA LEU A 83 14.84 -29.32 -2.55
C LEU A 83 14.12 -30.19 -3.60
N GLY A 84 13.73 -29.62 -4.75
CA GLY A 84 13.03 -30.37 -5.81
C GLY A 84 11.64 -30.88 -5.41
N ILE A 85 11.01 -30.29 -4.37
CA ILE A 85 9.70 -30.70 -3.88
C ILE A 85 8.63 -30.12 -4.81
N SER A 86 8.09 -30.93 -5.71
CA SER A 86 7.05 -30.52 -6.66
C SER A 86 5.64 -30.50 -6.05
N ALA A 87 5.36 -31.41 -5.09
CA ALA A 87 4.03 -31.52 -4.48
C ALA A 87 3.86 -30.51 -3.35
N LYS A 88 2.88 -29.61 -3.49
CA LYS A 88 2.44 -28.67 -2.46
C LYS A 88 1.32 -29.31 -1.65
N ASN A 89 1.59 -29.63 -0.38
CA ASN A 89 0.58 -30.00 0.59
C ASN A 89 0.99 -29.54 1.98
N ASP A 90 0.02 -29.36 2.86
CA ASP A 90 0.20 -28.77 4.18
C ASP A 90 1.18 -29.58 5.06
N LYS A 91 1.21 -30.94 4.94
CA LYS A 91 2.15 -31.80 5.69
C LYS A 91 3.60 -31.55 5.29
N LYS A 92 3.88 -31.46 3.98
CA LYS A 92 5.24 -31.19 3.47
C LYS A 92 5.68 -29.76 3.78
N ASP A 93 4.74 -28.81 3.70
CA ASP A 93 5.00 -27.41 4.02
C ASP A 93 5.31 -27.22 5.51
N THR A 94 4.63 -27.95 6.40
CA THR A 94 4.95 -27.94 7.85
C THR A 94 6.36 -28.45 8.14
N LEU A 95 6.76 -29.58 7.53
CA LEU A 95 8.12 -30.12 7.69
C LEU A 95 9.18 -29.16 7.16
N LEU A 96 8.93 -28.56 5.99
CA LEU A 96 9.83 -27.60 5.40
C LEU A 96 9.99 -26.34 6.27
N ILE A 97 8.90 -25.84 6.84
CA ILE A 97 8.91 -24.73 7.79
C ILE A 97 9.73 -25.11 9.03
N ALA A 98 9.49 -26.27 9.63
CA ALA A 98 10.23 -26.74 10.79
C ALA A 98 11.74 -26.85 10.51
N GLU A 99 12.13 -27.35 9.34
CA GLU A 99 13.53 -27.41 8.91
C GLU A 99 14.16 -26.01 8.76
N MET A 100 13.47 -25.08 8.09
CA MET A 100 13.92 -23.69 7.92
C MET A 100 14.11 -22.96 9.24
N LEU A 101 13.39 -23.33 10.28
CA LEU A 101 13.46 -22.76 11.62
C LEU A 101 14.75 -23.13 12.35
N SER A 102 15.21 -24.37 12.17
CA SER A 102 16.49 -24.81 12.74
C SER A 102 17.67 -24.01 12.21
N GLU A 103 17.59 -23.50 10.98
CA GLU A 103 18.66 -22.73 10.33
C GLU A 103 18.79 -21.28 10.81
N LYS A 104 17.86 -20.75 11.63
CA LYS A 104 17.86 -19.38 12.23
C LYS A 104 18.01 -18.20 11.24
N LYS A 105 17.94 -18.42 9.94
CA LYS A 105 18.25 -17.42 8.90
C LYS A 105 17.02 -16.80 8.23
N PHE A 106 15.85 -17.46 8.33
CA PHE A 106 14.70 -17.16 7.45
C PHE A 106 13.50 -16.57 8.17
N TRP A 107 13.59 -16.31 9.46
CA TRP A 107 12.46 -15.87 10.27
C TRP A 107 12.70 -14.49 10.90
N ARG A 108 11.59 -13.81 11.19
CA ARG A 108 11.57 -12.56 11.97
C ARG A 108 10.70 -12.73 13.21
N SER A 109 11.16 -12.19 14.33
CA SER A 109 10.38 -12.17 15.57
C SER A 109 9.22 -11.17 15.45
N VAL A 110 8.07 -11.56 16.00
CA VAL A 110 6.88 -10.71 16.08
C VAL A 110 6.73 -10.20 17.52
N SER A 111 6.32 -8.96 17.67
CA SER A 111 6.08 -8.34 18.97
C SER A 111 4.78 -7.52 18.93
N LYS A 112 4.29 -7.09 20.10
CA LYS A 112 3.13 -6.19 20.18
C LYS A 112 3.32 -4.92 19.34
N SER A 113 4.50 -4.31 19.35
CA SER A 113 4.80 -3.15 18.50
C SER A 113 4.79 -3.46 17.00
N SER A 114 5.15 -4.69 16.60
CA SER A 114 4.98 -5.15 15.21
C SER A 114 3.51 -5.24 14.82
N MET A 115 2.64 -5.64 15.75
CA MET A 115 1.20 -5.70 15.51
C MET A 115 0.56 -4.32 15.38
N GLU A 116 1.00 -3.34 16.17
CA GLU A 116 0.56 -1.94 16.01
C GLU A 116 0.97 -1.37 14.65
N THR A 117 2.20 -1.64 14.23
CA THR A 117 2.67 -1.30 12.87
C THR A 117 1.85 -2.01 11.80
N SER A 118 1.42 -3.26 12.04
CA SER A 118 0.55 -3.99 11.12
C SER A 118 -0.84 -3.35 11.01
N LYS A 119 -1.44 -2.89 12.12
CA LYS A 119 -2.71 -2.16 12.10
C LYS A 119 -2.61 -0.88 11.29
N LEU A 120 -1.54 -0.10 11.48
CA LEU A 120 -1.29 1.09 10.68
C LEU A 120 -1.11 0.75 9.20
N ARG A 121 -0.43 -0.36 8.89
CA ARG A 121 -0.26 -0.85 7.51
C ARG A 121 -1.58 -1.22 6.85
N GLU A 122 -2.47 -1.90 7.56
CA GLU A 122 -3.81 -2.22 7.06
C GLU A 122 -4.63 -0.96 6.80
N LEU A 123 -4.58 0.01 7.72
CA LEU A 123 -5.26 1.29 7.58
C LEU A 123 -4.78 2.08 6.36
N THR A 124 -3.46 2.22 6.18
CA THR A 124 -2.88 2.93 5.03
C THR A 124 -3.12 2.20 3.72
N ARG A 125 -3.10 0.87 3.70
CA ARG A 125 -3.43 0.06 2.52
C ARG A 125 -4.89 0.20 2.13
N LEU A 126 -5.81 0.18 3.10
CA LEU A 126 -7.23 0.42 2.86
C LEU A 126 -7.45 1.82 2.25
N TYR A 127 -6.79 2.85 2.80
CA TYR A 127 -6.81 4.19 2.22
C TYR A 127 -6.39 4.18 0.74
N HIS A 128 -5.26 3.56 0.41
CA HIS A 128 -4.78 3.49 -0.97
C HIS A 128 -5.69 2.67 -1.89
N GLN A 129 -6.31 1.61 -1.39
CA GLN A 129 -7.29 0.82 -2.15
C GLN A 129 -8.54 1.64 -2.48
N LEU A 130 -9.08 2.38 -1.50
CA LEU A 130 -10.24 3.25 -1.74
C LEU A 130 -9.90 4.38 -2.71
N GLN A 131 -8.70 4.96 -2.65
CA GLN A 131 -8.21 5.95 -3.62
C GLN A 131 -8.13 5.36 -5.05
N GLU A 132 -7.61 4.15 -5.21
CA GLU A 132 -7.54 3.48 -6.50
C GLU A 132 -8.94 3.19 -7.07
N GLN A 133 -9.86 2.73 -6.23
CA GLN A 133 -11.25 2.49 -6.61
C GLN A 133 -11.98 3.80 -6.96
N GLN A 134 -11.73 4.88 -6.22
CA GLN A 134 -12.30 6.19 -6.55
C GLN A 134 -11.83 6.69 -7.93
N ASN A 135 -10.56 6.49 -8.27
CA ASN A 135 -10.06 6.82 -9.60
C ASN A 135 -10.72 5.99 -10.71
N GLN A 136 -11.01 4.71 -10.43
CA GLN A 136 -11.76 3.84 -11.37
C GLN A 136 -13.20 4.33 -11.55
N ASP A 137 -13.87 4.74 -10.46
CA ASP A 137 -15.22 5.29 -10.52
C ASP A 137 -15.24 6.62 -11.28
N MET A 138 -14.22 7.49 -11.10
CA MET A 138 -14.08 8.72 -11.87
C MET A 138 -13.91 8.47 -13.37
N ASN A 139 -13.11 7.46 -13.74
CA ASN A 139 -12.96 7.06 -15.14
C ASN A 139 -14.27 6.49 -15.71
N ARG A 140 -15.02 5.75 -14.90
CA ARG A 140 -16.34 5.22 -15.27
C ARG A 140 -17.35 6.35 -15.47
N LEU A 141 -17.36 7.34 -14.57
CA LEU A 141 -18.18 8.55 -14.72
C LEU A 141 -17.84 9.29 -16.01
N GLN A 142 -16.55 9.48 -16.30
CA GLN A 142 -16.12 10.16 -17.53
C GLN A 142 -16.64 9.43 -18.77
N ARG A 143 -16.50 8.10 -18.83
CA ARG A 143 -17.03 7.30 -19.95
C ARG A 143 -18.54 7.49 -20.12
N ALA A 144 -19.29 7.49 -19.02
CA ALA A 144 -20.74 7.66 -19.08
C ALA A 144 -21.11 9.08 -19.57
N LEU A 145 -20.40 10.10 -19.11
CA LEU A 145 -20.60 11.49 -19.56
C LEU A 145 -20.25 11.69 -21.03
N ASP A 146 -19.22 11.01 -21.54
CA ASP A 146 -18.86 11.07 -22.96
C ASP A 146 -19.99 10.51 -23.87
N ILE A 147 -20.92 9.73 -23.31
CA ILE A 147 -22.10 9.23 -24.03
C ILE A 147 -23.29 10.21 -23.92
N VAL A 148 -23.62 10.65 -22.69
CA VAL A 148 -24.85 11.43 -22.44
C VAL A 148 -24.67 12.95 -22.52
N PHE A 149 -23.46 13.45 -22.37
CA PHE A 149 -23.14 14.89 -22.47
C PHE A 149 -21.63 15.10 -22.73
N PRO A 150 -21.10 14.77 -23.91
CA PRO A 150 -19.67 14.87 -24.20
C PRO A 150 -19.13 16.30 -24.11
N GLU A 151 -19.95 17.31 -24.40
CA GLU A 151 -19.56 18.73 -24.39
C GLU A 151 -19.27 19.27 -22.99
N VAL A 152 -19.68 18.57 -21.92
CA VAL A 152 -19.33 18.94 -20.52
C VAL A 152 -17.82 19.05 -20.34
N ASN A 153 -17.04 18.32 -21.14
CA ASN A 153 -15.59 18.34 -21.12
C ASN A 153 -14.96 19.62 -21.67
N THR A 154 -15.70 20.43 -22.44
CA THR A 154 -15.25 21.69 -23.00
C THR A 154 -15.38 22.85 -22.03
N LEU A 155 -16.21 22.69 -20.99
CA LEU A 155 -16.45 23.73 -20.00
C LEU A 155 -15.20 24.00 -19.14
N SER A 156 -14.97 25.27 -18.82
CA SER A 156 -13.90 25.71 -17.90
C SER A 156 -14.21 25.35 -16.43
N TRP A 157 -14.52 24.10 -16.18
CA TRP A 157 -14.89 23.58 -14.87
C TRP A 157 -13.79 22.66 -14.30
N THR A 158 -13.51 22.81 -13.02
CA THR A 158 -12.60 21.86 -12.34
C THR A 158 -13.30 20.51 -12.21
N ARG A 159 -12.92 19.57 -13.07
CA ARG A 159 -13.48 18.21 -13.07
C ARG A 159 -13.38 17.57 -11.70
N TYR A 160 -14.40 16.83 -11.34
CA TYR A 160 -14.50 16.10 -10.05
C TYR A 160 -14.46 17.00 -8.82
N SER A 161 -14.58 18.34 -8.98
CA SER A 161 -14.84 19.21 -7.83
C SER A 161 -16.19 18.89 -7.20
N LYS A 162 -16.36 19.21 -5.91
CA LYS A 162 -17.63 18.98 -5.21
C LYS A 162 -18.82 19.62 -5.98
N ALA A 163 -18.65 20.83 -6.48
CA ALA A 163 -19.66 21.52 -7.27
C ALA A 163 -20.00 20.76 -8.57
N TYR A 164 -18.98 20.30 -9.30
CA TYR A 164 -19.15 19.52 -10.52
C TYR A 164 -19.95 18.23 -10.26
N ILE A 165 -19.56 17.47 -9.26
CA ILE A 165 -20.23 16.21 -8.88
C ILE A 165 -21.66 16.45 -8.42
N GLN A 166 -21.90 17.49 -7.61
CA GLN A 166 -23.26 17.83 -7.14
C GLN A 166 -24.18 18.29 -8.28
N PHE A 167 -23.65 19.06 -9.23
CA PHE A 167 -24.42 19.47 -10.40
C PHE A 167 -24.81 18.27 -11.26
N LEU A 168 -23.87 17.39 -11.57
CA LEU A 168 -24.14 16.19 -12.36
C LEU A 168 -25.02 15.15 -11.63
N ALA A 169 -25.04 15.16 -10.32
CA ALA A 169 -25.99 14.36 -9.53
C ALA A 169 -27.44 14.83 -9.73
N ALA A 170 -27.64 16.14 -9.88
CA ALA A 170 -28.95 16.73 -10.15
C ALA A 170 -29.35 16.62 -11.63
N TYR A 171 -28.38 16.79 -12.52
CA TYR A 171 -28.58 16.84 -13.99
C TYR A 171 -27.59 15.90 -14.68
N SER A 172 -28.03 14.69 -14.97
CA SER A 172 -27.16 13.59 -15.40
C SER A 172 -26.97 13.46 -16.91
N SER A 173 -27.74 14.25 -17.73
CA SER A 173 -27.68 14.21 -19.20
C SER A 173 -27.87 15.62 -19.80
N ALA A 174 -27.50 15.74 -21.07
CA ALA A 174 -27.72 16.98 -21.82
C ALA A 174 -29.20 17.33 -21.89
N SER A 175 -30.09 16.40 -22.17
CA SER A 175 -31.53 16.59 -22.25
C SER A 175 -32.13 17.09 -20.93
N SER A 176 -31.68 16.57 -19.79
CA SER A 176 -32.11 17.03 -18.47
C SER A 176 -31.71 18.47 -18.17
N ILE A 177 -30.57 18.92 -18.66
CA ILE A 177 -30.10 20.32 -18.55
C ILE A 177 -30.82 21.23 -19.52
N ALA A 178 -31.01 20.80 -20.78
CA ALA A 178 -31.65 21.58 -21.82
C ALA A 178 -33.12 21.92 -21.50
N SER A 179 -33.83 20.97 -20.88
CA SER A 179 -35.24 21.14 -20.50
C SER A 179 -35.46 21.92 -19.19
N GLU A 180 -34.41 22.05 -18.34
CA GLU A 180 -34.53 22.69 -17.02
C GLU A 180 -34.66 24.22 -17.10
N ASP A 181 -35.36 24.81 -16.10
CA ASP A 181 -35.43 26.27 -15.96
C ASP A 181 -34.05 26.84 -15.58
N ILE A 182 -33.69 27.95 -16.24
CA ILE A 182 -32.40 28.63 -16.06
C ILE A 182 -32.17 29.06 -14.61
N ARG A 183 -33.24 29.38 -13.86
CA ARG A 183 -33.16 29.76 -12.44
C ARG A 183 -32.76 28.60 -11.56
N ASN A 184 -33.22 27.39 -11.89
CA ASN A 184 -32.87 26.18 -11.17
C ASN A 184 -31.41 25.78 -11.46
N LEU A 185 -30.96 25.89 -12.74
CA LEU A 185 -29.56 25.69 -13.11
C LEU A 185 -28.62 26.66 -12.37
N ARG A 186 -29.00 27.97 -12.33
CA ARG A 186 -28.25 28.97 -11.55
C ARG A 186 -28.18 28.64 -10.06
N ARG A 187 -29.25 28.08 -9.49
CA ARG A 187 -29.28 27.64 -8.07
C ARG A 187 -28.35 26.44 -7.85
N ALA A 188 -28.36 25.45 -8.73
CA ALA A 188 -27.53 24.31 -8.66
C ALA A 188 -26.03 24.62 -8.81
N LEU A 189 -25.69 25.62 -9.61
CA LEU A 189 -24.30 26.12 -9.77
C LEU A 189 -23.81 26.97 -8.59
N LYS A 190 -24.72 27.54 -7.79
CA LYS A 190 -24.43 28.29 -6.56
C LYS A 190 -24.23 27.31 -5.40
N THR A 191 -23.24 26.43 -5.47
CA THR A 191 -22.94 25.51 -4.37
C THR A 191 -22.27 26.25 -3.22
N GLU A 192 -22.67 25.96 -1.99
CA GLU A 192 -22.05 26.44 -0.75
C GLU A 192 -20.57 25.99 -0.67
N GLY A 193 -19.66 26.84 -1.03
CA GLY A 193 -18.22 26.57 -0.96
C GLY A 193 -17.39 27.83 -1.09
N ARG A 194 -16.95 28.37 0.03
CA ARG A 194 -15.82 29.33 0.21
C ARG A 194 -15.37 30.09 -1.04
N GLY A 195 -16.18 31.02 -1.55
CA GLY A 195 -15.73 32.16 -2.33
C GLY A 195 -15.13 31.94 -3.73
N ARG A 196 -15.00 30.72 -4.22
CA ARG A 196 -14.65 30.48 -5.62
C ARG A 196 -15.90 30.28 -6.43
N GLN A 197 -16.29 31.30 -7.15
CA GLN A 197 -17.36 31.23 -8.14
C GLN A 197 -17.03 30.16 -9.18
N CYS A 198 -18.02 29.32 -9.49
CA CYS A 198 -17.95 28.48 -10.68
C CYS A 198 -17.75 29.36 -11.88
N LYS A 199 -16.75 29.13 -12.71
CA LYS A 199 -16.48 29.91 -13.91
C LYS A 199 -17.51 29.65 -15.02
N VAL A 200 -18.30 28.59 -14.90
CA VAL A 200 -19.33 28.17 -15.83
C VAL A 200 -20.65 28.84 -15.45
N THR A 201 -21.32 29.47 -16.42
CA THR A 201 -22.63 30.07 -16.21
C THR A 201 -23.75 29.07 -16.56
N ALA A 202 -24.95 29.31 -16.01
CA ALA A 202 -26.12 28.48 -16.32
C ALA A 202 -26.55 28.64 -17.78
N GLU A 203 -26.34 29.82 -18.37
CA GLU A 203 -26.58 30.11 -19.75
C GLU A 203 -25.68 29.29 -20.67
N GLU A 204 -24.36 29.29 -20.38
CA GLU A 204 -23.36 28.57 -21.14
C GLU A 204 -23.63 27.06 -21.15
N ILE A 205 -23.88 26.46 -19.97
CA ILE A 205 -24.12 25.02 -19.88
C ILE A 205 -25.47 24.63 -20.55
N LYS A 206 -26.49 25.48 -20.47
CA LYS A 206 -27.78 25.22 -21.10
C LYS A 206 -27.69 25.28 -22.62
N GLU A 207 -26.97 26.25 -23.19
CA GLU A 207 -26.75 26.30 -24.64
C GLU A 207 -25.93 25.12 -25.15
N LEU A 208 -24.87 24.72 -24.45
CA LEU A 208 -24.13 23.50 -24.79
C LEU A 208 -25.02 22.26 -24.75
N ALA A 209 -25.87 22.17 -23.74
CA ALA A 209 -26.78 21.03 -23.61
C ALA A 209 -27.83 20.95 -24.71
N LYS A 210 -28.33 22.08 -25.20
CA LYS A 210 -29.27 22.12 -26.34
C LYS A 210 -28.64 21.69 -27.65
N CYS A 211 -27.35 21.95 -27.84
CA CYS A 211 -26.59 21.60 -29.05
C CYS A 211 -25.78 20.30 -28.88
N SER A 212 -26.01 19.56 -27.81
CA SER A 212 -25.28 18.35 -27.52
C SER A 212 -25.56 17.24 -28.52
N VAL A 213 -24.54 16.48 -28.89
CA VAL A 213 -24.63 15.23 -29.63
C VAL A 213 -24.79 14.01 -28.74
N GLY A 214 -24.95 14.23 -27.41
CA GLY A 214 -25.13 13.17 -26.43
C GLY A 214 -26.38 12.32 -26.68
N ASP A 215 -26.29 11.02 -26.35
CA ASP A 215 -27.39 10.06 -26.48
C ASP A 215 -28.29 10.08 -25.24
N ASP A 216 -29.62 10.18 -25.44
CA ASP A 216 -30.63 10.09 -24.37
C ASP A 216 -30.83 8.64 -23.89
N ASN A 217 -29.76 8.04 -23.39
CA ASN A 217 -29.77 6.65 -22.92
C ASN A 217 -30.05 6.61 -21.42
N ILE A 218 -31.27 6.25 -21.05
CA ILE A 218 -31.72 6.16 -19.66
C ILE A 218 -30.85 5.24 -18.79
N ALA A 219 -30.30 4.17 -19.36
CA ALA A 219 -29.43 3.25 -18.61
C ALA A 219 -28.09 3.94 -18.26
N VAL A 220 -27.55 4.75 -19.16
CA VAL A 220 -26.31 5.49 -18.91
C VAL A 220 -26.56 6.68 -17.96
N GLU A 221 -27.71 7.35 -18.04
CA GLU A 221 -28.08 8.34 -17.02
C GLU A 221 -28.17 7.75 -15.60
N LEU A 222 -28.77 6.58 -15.46
CA LEU A 222 -28.82 5.85 -14.19
C LEU A 222 -27.42 5.43 -13.74
N GLU A 223 -26.54 5.08 -14.68
CA GLU A 223 -25.12 4.81 -14.38
C GLU A 223 -24.44 6.07 -13.83
N VAL A 224 -24.61 7.25 -14.45
CA VAL A 224 -24.06 8.52 -13.97
C VAL A 224 -24.50 8.78 -12.52
N LYS A 225 -25.79 8.70 -12.21
CA LYS A 225 -26.32 8.90 -10.85
C LYS A 225 -25.74 7.90 -9.85
N SER A 226 -25.69 6.63 -10.24
CA SER A 226 -25.17 5.55 -9.39
C SER A 226 -23.68 5.70 -9.08
N VAL A 227 -22.89 6.02 -10.11
CA VAL A 227 -21.43 6.20 -9.95
C VAL A 227 -21.14 7.44 -9.11
N ILE A 228 -21.89 8.52 -9.26
CA ILE A 228 -21.76 9.73 -8.42
C ILE A 228 -22.06 9.40 -6.95
N ALA A 229 -23.12 8.63 -6.67
CA ALA A 229 -23.42 8.21 -5.31
C ALA A 229 -22.25 7.39 -4.68
N ILE A 230 -21.66 6.48 -5.46
CA ILE A 230 -20.48 5.71 -5.04
C ILE A 230 -19.29 6.64 -4.79
N ILE A 231 -18.98 7.59 -5.69
CA ILE A 231 -17.89 8.56 -5.52
C ILE A 231 -18.05 9.36 -4.23
N ASN A 232 -19.26 9.86 -3.94
CA ASN A 232 -19.54 10.62 -2.73
C ASN A 232 -19.34 9.79 -1.46
N THR A 233 -19.88 8.57 -1.43
CA THR A 233 -19.72 7.64 -0.29
C THR A 233 -18.25 7.32 -0.07
N ARG A 234 -17.51 7.04 -1.13
CA ARG A 234 -16.08 6.71 -1.07
C ARG A 234 -15.23 7.90 -0.61
N ALA A 235 -15.55 9.11 -1.08
CA ALA A 235 -14.89 10.33 -0.64
C ALA A 235 -15.03 10.54 0.88
N GLU A 236 -16.20 10.24 1.45
CA GLU A 236 -16.39 10.33 2.90
C GLU A 236 -15.61 9.23 3.65
N GLN A 237 -15.61 8.00 3.14
CA GLN A 237 -14.81 6.91 3.72
C GLN A 237 -13.31 7.25 3.70
N ILE A 238 -12.79 7.80 2.61
CA ILE A 238 -11.40 8.26 2.48
C ILE A 238 -11.11 9.34 3.53
N ARG A 239 -12.00 10.32 3.70
CA ARG A 239 -11.85 11.40 4.69
C ARG A 239 -11.76 10.89 6.13
N VAL A 240 -12.57 9.87 6.47
CA VAL A 240 -12.52 9.21 7.79
C VAL A 240 -11.17 8.55 8.02
N LEU A 241 -10.64 7.85 6.98
CA LEU A 241 -9.33 7.21 7.06
C LEU A 241 -8.18 8.22 7.17
N GLU A 242 -8.25 9.32 6.41
CA GLU A 242 -7.27 10.41 6.47
C GLU A 242 -7.15 10.97 7.89
N LYS A 243 -8.29 11.29 8.50
CA LYS A 243 -8.34 11.76 9.89
C LYS A 243 -7.73 10.75 10.85
N LYS A 244 -8.05 9.47 10.66
CA LYS A 244 -7.53 8.40 11.55
C LYS A 244 -6.02 8.21 11.38
N ILE A 245 -5.50 8.28 10.16
CA ILE A 245 -4.05 8.21 9.88
C ILE A 245 -3.33 9.43 10.50
N GLU A 246 -3.92 10.61 10.42
CA GLU A 246 -3.38 11.82 11.03
C GLU A 246 -3.31 11.72 12.56
N GLU A 247 -4.35 11.18 13.22
CA GLU A 247 -4.33 10.88 14.66
C GLU A 247 -3.17 9.94 15.02
N PHE A 248 -2.96 8.86 14.27
CA PHE A 248 -1.81 7.97 14.45
C PHE A 248 -0.47 8.69 14.24
N SER A 249 -0.39 9.59 13.28
CA SER A 249 0.83 10.37 13.02
C SER A 249 1.22 11.24 14.23
N HIS A 250 0.24 11.91 14.85
CA HIS A 250 0.49 12.71 16.05
C HIS A 250 0.87 11.85 17.26
N GLN A 251 0.26 10.68 17.42
CA GLN A 251 0.60 9.76 18.51
C GLN A 251 2.01 9.18 18.39
N LEU A 252 2.42 8.80 17.16
CA LEU A 252 3.72 8.20 16.91
C LEU A 252 4.86 9.22 16.88
N ASN A 253 4.57 10.48 16.59
CA ASN A 253 5.51 11.60 16.49
C ASN A 253 6.84 11.21 15.80
N SER A 254 6.74 10.55 14.66
CA SER A 254 7.89 10.02 13.95
C SER A 254 8.71 11.11 13.25
N PRO A 255 10.06 11.05 13.31
CA PRO A 255 10.92 12.04 12.64
C PRO A 255 10.77 12.06 11.11
N ILE A 256 10.13 11.08 10.50
CA ILE A 256 9.85 11.08 9.05
C ILE A 256 8.99 12.29 8.62
N ILE A 257 8.09 12.76 9.49
CA ILE A 257 7.20 13.90 9.22
C ILE A 257 7.95 15.24 9.20
N SER A 258 9.13 15.30 9.81
CA SER A 258 9.95 16.51 9.77
C SER A 258 10.58 16.79 8.40
N ILE A 259 10.55 15.83 7.46
CA ILE A 259 11.07 16.03 6.11
C ILE A 259 10.13 16.95 5.33
N PRO A 260 10.58 18.15 4.86
CA PRO A 260 9.76 19.07 4.08
C PRO A 260 9.20 18.39 2.82
N GLY A 261 7.88 18.40 2.67
CA GLY A 261 7.17 17.77 1.55
C GLY A 261 6.64 16.36 1.84
N ILE A 262 6.87 15.80 3.02
CA ILE A 262 6.21 14.56 3.44
C ILE A 262 4.95 14.90 4.27
N SER A 263 3.79 14.47 3.77
CA SER A 263 2.51 14.60 4.49
C SER A 263 2.35 13.49 5.54
N HIS A 264 1.45 13.68 6.51
CA HIS A 264 1.09 12.67 7.49
C HIS A 264 0.74 11.32 6.84
N ILE A 265 -0.10 11.33 5.82
CA ILE A 265 -0.54 10.11 5.12
C ILE A 265 0.65 9.41 4.46
N THR A 266 1.46 10.16 3.71
CA THR A 266 2.62 9.59 3.01
C THR A 266 3.67 9.08 3.99
N GLY A 267 3.98 9.84 5.03
CA GLY A 267 4.93 9.45 6.08
C GLY A 267 4.47 8.20 6.83
N MET A 268 3.19 8.16 7.22
CA MET A 268 2.62 7.00 7.91
C MET A 268 2.55 5.76 7.01
N THR A 269 2.27 5.92 5.72
CA THR A 269 2.34 4.80 4.76
C THR A 269 3.76 4.24 4.67
N ILE A 270 4.77 5.11 4.54
CA ILE A 270 6.18 4.69 4.48
C ILE A 270 6.58 3.99 5.77
N LEU A 271 6.26 4.58 6.94
CA LEU A 271 6.58 4.02 8.25
C LEU A 271 5.92 2.64 8.45
N ALA A 272 4.64 2.52 8.12
CA ALA A 272 3.88 1.28 8.24
C ALA A 272 4.44 0.16 7.36
N GLU A 273 4.84 0.49 6.13
CA GLU A 273 5.39 -0.50 5.19
C GLU A 273 6.84 -0.89 5.53
N ILE A 274 7.66 0.02 6.06
CA ILE A 274 9.00 -0.29 6.56
C ILE A 274 8.91 -1.20 7.80
N GLY A 275 8.01 -0.89 8.73
CA GLY A 275 7.94 -1.58 10.01
C GLY A 275 9.04 -1.13 10.96
N LYS A 276 9.78 -2.06 11.54
CA LYS A 276 10.88 -1.75 12.46
C LYS A 276 12.15 -1.44 11.68
N ILE A 277 12.71 -0.26 11.92
CA ILE A 277 13.97 0.13 11.27
C ILE A 277 15.17 -0.72 11.72
N GLN A 278 15.10 -1.27 12.94
CA GLN A 278 16.13 -2.14 13.50
C GLN A 278 16.26 -3.49 12.76
N ASP A 279 15.25 -3.86 11.97
CA ASP A 279 15.31 -5.07 11.13
C ASP A 279 16.26 -4.87 9.93
N PHE A 280 16.72 -3.64 9.70
CA PHE A 280 17.64 -3.28 8.62
C PHE A 280 19.01 -2.89 9.19
N PRO A 281 20.07 -3.69 8.96
CA PRO A 281 21.41 -3.36 9.46
C PRO A 281 22.01 -2.11 8.81
N GLU A 282 21.55 -1.77 7.59
CA GLU A 282 22.04 -0.60 6.83
C GLU A 282 20.99 -0.08 5.84
N GLY A 283 21.13 1.17 5.41
CA GLY A 283 20.21 1.80 4.47
C GLY A 283 20.13 1.12 3.11
N ALA A 284 21.19 0.42 2.68
CA ALA A 284 21.19 -0.36 1.43
C ALA A 284 20.18 -1.52 1.48
N LYS A 285 20.04 -2.18 2.64
CA LYS A 285 19.04 -3.25 2.83
C LYS A 285 17.61 -2.71 2.78
N LEU A 286 17.37 -1.49 3.28
CA LEU A 286 16.08 -0.83 3.14
C LEU A 286 15.76 -0.49 1.67
N ILE A 287 16.76 -0.06 0.88
CA ILE A 287 16.60 0.20 -0.56
C ILE A 287 16.23 -1.10 -1.30
N SER A 288 16.89 -2.20 -0.99
CA SER A 288 16.58 -3.52 -1.54
C SER A 288 15.19 -3.99 -1.14
N TYR A 289 14.83 -3.84 0.15
CA TYR A 289 13.50 -4.16 0.67
C TYR A 289 12.39 -3.37 -0.03
N ALA A 290 12.62 -2.09 -0.35
CA ALA A 290 11.69 -1.28 -1.12
C ALA A 290 11.65 -1.66 -2.61
N GLY A 291 12.55 -2.53 -3.08
CA GLY A 291 12.69 -2.92 -4.48
C GLY A 291 13.14 -1.79 -5.38
N MET A 292 13.96 -0.89 -4.84
CA MET A 292 14.52 0.28 -5.53
C MET A 292 15.98 0.06 -5.98
N GLU A 293 16.53 -1.12 -5.76
CA GLU A 293 17.83 -1.52 -6.27
C GLU A 293 17.77 -1.77 -7.79
N PRO A 294 18.82 -1.41 -8.55
CA PRO A 294 18.89 -1.76 -9.95
C PRO A 294 19.13 -3.26 -10.11
N LEU A 295 18.43 -3.88 -11.08
CA LEU A 295 18.76 -5.24 -11.51
C LEU A 295 20.00 -5.17 -12.39
N VAL A 296 21.11 -5.69 -11.89
CA VAL A 296 22.35 -5.80 -12.65
C VAL A 296 22.27 -7.08 -13.50
N HIS A 297 22.22 -6.91 -14.81
CA HIS A 297 22.37 -8.00 -15.77
C HIS A 297 23.72 -7.85 -16.45
N GLN A 298 24.73 -8.49 -15.88
CA GLN A 298 26.08 -8.59 -16.46
C GLN A 298 26.37 -10.05 -16.76
N SER A 299 26.73 -10.34 -17.99
CA SER A 299 27.13 -11.68 -18.42
C SER A 299 28.35 -11.53 -19.35
N GLY A 300 29.51 -11.88 -18.84
CA GLY A 300 30.78 -11.74 -19.58
C GLY A 300 31.07 -10.29 -19.99
N LYS A 301 31.14 -10.03 -21.30
CA LYS A 301 31.38 -8.68 -21.87
C LYS A 301 30.09 -7.86 -22.08
N TYR A 302 28.90 -8.39 -21.72
CA TYR A 302 27.62 -7.70 -21.92
C TYR A 302 27.24 -6.88 -20.71
N ASP A 303 27.22 -5.56 -20.85
CA ASP A 303 26.63 -4.62 -19.90
C ASP A 303 25.30 -4.11 -20.45
N ALA A 304 24.24 -4.38 -19.75
CA ALA A 304 22.92 -3.90 -20.15
C ALA A 304 22.85 -2.37 -20.06
N ALA A 305 22.54 -1.71 -21.17
CA ALA A 305 22.42 -0.24 -21.25
C ALA A 305 21.25 0.29 -20.36
N HIS A 306 20.30 -0.56 -20.00
CA HIS A 306 19.14 -0.21 -19.17
C HIS A 306 18.99 -1.20 -18.01
N MET A 307 19.10 -0.68 -16.78
CA MET A 307 18.94 -1.44 -15.55
C MET A 307 17.63 -1.04 -14.85
N PRO A 308 16.53 -1.81 -15.02
CA PRO A 308 15.31 -1.54 -14.30
C PRO A 308 15.48 -1.81 -12.80
N ILE A 309 14.61 -1.21 -11.98
CA ILE A 309 14.55 -1.51 -10.55
C ILE A 309 13.95 -2.90 -10.33
N SER A 310 14.34 -3.59 -9.25
CA SER A 310 13.94 -4.98 -8.96
C SER A 310 12.43 -5.13 -8.72
N LYS A 311 11.76 -4.09 -8.23
CA LYS A 311 10.34 -4.07 -7.80
C LYS A 311 9.98 -5.18 -6.80
N HIS A 312 10.96 -5.85 -6.20
CA HIS A 312 10.75 -6.76 -5.08
C HIS A 312 10.28 -5.94 -3.87
N GLY A 313 9.30 -6.42 -3.14
CA GLY A 313 8.77 -5.70 -1.99
C GLY A 313 7.47 -4.92 -2.26
N SER A 314 7.05 -4.13 -1.28
CA SER A 314 5.72 -3.52 -1.26
C SER A 314 5.50 -2.49 -2.38
N ARG A 315 4.42 -2.70 -3.15
CA ARG A 315 3.96 -1.69 -4.13
C ARG A 315 3.49 -0.40 -3.45
N TYR A 316 2.92 -0.50 -2.25
CA TYR A 316 2.45 0.65 -1.48
C TYR A 316 3.61 1.52 -1.00
N LEU A 317 4.69 0.88 -0.51
CA LEU A 317 5.93 1.59 -0.15
C LEU A 317 6.49 2.34 -1.35
N ARG A 318 6.63 1.69 -2.50
CA ARG A 318 7.14 2.36 -3.71
C ARG A 318 6.25 3.50 -4.17
N LYS A 319 4.90 3.32 -4.18
CA LYS A 319 3.96 4.38 -4.53
C LYS A 319 4.12 5.58 -3.61
N ALA A 320 4.13 5.36 -2.30
CA ALA A 320 4.31 6.43 -1.31
C ALA A 320 5.67 7.14 -1.45
N LEU A 321 6.76 6.41 -1.72
CA LEU A 321 8.07 7.00 -1.95
C LEU A 321 8.13 7.87 -3.20
N TYR A 322 7.53 7.45 -4.31
CA TYR A 322 7.45 8.28 -5.51
C TYR A 322 6.57 9.51 -5.32
N GLN A 323 5.47 9.40 -4.58
CA GLN A 323 4.63 10.54 -4.21
C GLN A 323 5.41 11.50 -3.29
N ALA A 324 6.12 10.98 -2.28
CA ALA A 324 6.96 11.77 -1.40
C ALA A 324 8.05 12.55 -2.18
N VAL A 325 8.76 11.87 -3.08
CA VAL A 325 9.83 12.52 -3.86
C VAL A 325 9.32 13.67 -4.70
N PHE A 326 8.11 13.57 -5.27
CA PHE A 326 7.52 14.66 -6.05
C PHE A 326 7.39 15.94 -5.21
N THR A 327 6.87 15.82 -3.98
CA THR A 327 6.70 16.95 -3.06
C THR A 327 8.01 17.37 -2.40
N VAL A 328 8.85 16.41 -1.99
CA VAL A 328 10.16 16.68 -1.39
C VAL A 328 11.06 17.45 -2.35
N CYS A 329 11.13 17.08 -3.63
CA CYS A 329 11.90 17.84 -4.63
C CYS A 329 11.35 19.26 -4.88
N LYS A 330 10.06 19.51 -4.57
CA LYS A 330 9.46 20.83 -4.69
C LYS A 330 9.76 21.73 -3.49
N TYR A 331 9.81 21.17 -2.28
CA TYR A 331 9.88 21.94 -1.03
C TYR A 331 11.24 21.86 -0.32
N ASN A 332 12.16 21.01 -0.80
CA ASN A 332 13.50 20.85 -0.21
C ASN A 332 14.58 21.12 -1.25
N PRO A 333 15.38 22.20 -1.09
CA PRO A 333 16.42 22.61 -2.04
C PRO A 333 17.43 21.50 -2.33
N VAL A 334 17.90 20.76 -1.31
CA VAL A 334 18.89 19.68 -1.46
C VAL A 334 18.41 18.56 -2.38
N PHE A 335 17.12 18.25 -2.34
CA PHE A 335 16.52 17.27 -3.24
C PHE A 335 16.23 17.85 -4.61
N GLN A 336 15.87 19.11 -4.70
CA GLN A 336 15.68 19.84 -5.97
C GLN A 336 16.97 19.89 -6.76
N ASP A 337 18.08 20.27 -6.12
CA ASP A 337 19.41 20.34 -6.73
C ASP A 337 19.87 18.94 -7.18
N TYR A 338 19.66 17.94 -6.34
CA TYR A 338 20.02 16.57 -6.71
C TYR A 338 19.19 16.06 -7.89
N TYR A 339 17.90 16.35 -7.93
CA TYR A 339 17.03 16.03 -9.06
C TYR A 339 17.51 16.72 -10.33
N THR A 340 17.78 18.04 -10.29
CA THR A 340 18.25 18.86 -11.40
C THR A 340 19.60 18.35 -11.92
N LYS A 341 20.53 18.02 -11.02
CA LYS A 341 21.80 17.39 -11.36
C LYS A 341 21.61 16.09 -12.17
N LYS A 342 20.67 15.23 -11.77
CA LYS A 342 20.36 13.99 -12.47
C LYS A 342 19.73 14.23 -13.85
N ARG A 343 18.87 15.25 -13.96
CA ARG A 343 18.28 15.67 -15.25
C ARG A 343 19.36 16.18 -16.21
N ASN A 344 20.29 17.02 -15.73
CA ASN A 344 21.41 17.56 -16.51
C ASN A 344 22.39 16.46 -16.96
N GLN A 345 22.46 15.32 -16.26
CA GLN A 345 23.19 14.11 -16.67
C GLN A 345 22.44 13.30 -17.75
N GLY A 346 21.39 13.83 -18.38
CA GLY A 346 20.61 13.16 -19.43
C GLY A 346 19.64 12.09 -18.93
N LYS A 347 19.42 11.95 -17.61
CA LYS A 347 18.46 10.96 -17.09
C LYS A 347 17.02 11.42 -17.35
N SER A 348 16.17 10.48 -17.77
CA SER A 348 14.73 10.74 -17.90
C SER A 348 14.11 11.18 -16.57
N HIS A 349 12.95 11.84 -16.61
CA HIS A 349 12.22 12.29 -15.41
C HIS A 349 12.04 11.14 -14.38
N ARG A 350 11.53 10.00 -14.83
CA ARG A 350 11.34 8.83 -13.97
C ARG A 350 12.63 8.26 -13.40
N CYS A 351 13.69 8.25 -14.18
CA CYS A 351 15.01 7.79 -13.72
C CYS A 351 15.56 8.74 -12.65
N ALA A 352 15.51 10.05 -12.87
CA ALA A 352 15.92 11.06 -11.89
C ALA A 352 15.12 10.96 -10.58
N GLN A 353 13.79 10.78 -10.66
CA GLN A 353 12.96 10.50 -9.48
C GLN A 353 13.41 9.23 -8.74
N GLY A 354 13.72 8.13 -9.46
CA GLY A 354 14.22 6.91 -8.85
C GLY A 354 15.54 7.10 -8.09
N HIS A 355 16.44 7.97 -8.58
CA HIS A 355 17.64 8.38 -7.84
C HIS A 355 17.29 9.17 -6.57
N CYS A 356 16.33 10.09 -6.64
CA CYS A 356 15.85 10.83 -5.47
C CYS A 356 15.17 9.92 -4.44
N VAL A 357 14.39 8.91 -4.87
CA VAL A 357 13.80 7.91 -3.96
C VAL A 357 14.90 7.17 -3.19
N ARG A 358 15.99 6.76 -3.85
CA ARG A 358 17.10 6.09 -3.16
C ARG A 358 17.81 7.01 -2.17
N LYS A 359 17.99 8.31 -2.50
CA LYS A 359 18.53 9.30 -1.57
C LYS A 359 17.56 9.47 -0.37
N LEU A 360 16.26 9.62 -0.64
CA LEU A 360 15.23 9.77 0.39
C LEU A 360 15.20 8.56 1.34
N LEU A 361 15.31 7.34 0.84
CA LEU A 361 15.35 6.13 1.68
C LEU A 361 16.56 6.11 2.62
N ARG A 362 17.74 6.59 2.18
CA ARG A 362 18.91 6.72 3.07
C ARG A 362 18.68 7.76 4.17
N VAL A 363 18.06 8.88 3.82
CA VAL A 363 17.69 9.91 4.78
C VAL A 363 16.69 9.35 5.79
N ILE A 364 15.61 8.72 5.33
CA ILE A 364 14.60 8.07 6.19
C ILE A 364 15.26 7.05 7.12
N TYR A 365 16.15 6.20 6.59
CA TYR A 365 16.89 5.23 7.39
C TYR A 365 17.66 5.91 8.51
N LYS A 366 18.40 6.97 8.20
CA LYS A 366 19.19 7.72 9.19
C LYS A 366 18.29 8.33 10.27
N LEU A 367 17.22 9.04 9.87
CA LEU A 367 16.30 9.68 10.82
C LEU A 367 15.62 8.66 11.75
N LEU A 368 15.14 7.55 11.21
CA LEU A 368 14.48 6.51 12.01
C LEU A 368 15.47 5.74 12.91
N SER A 369 16.71 5.54 12.46
CA SER A 369 17.75 4.83 13.25
C SER A 369 18.28 5.68 14.41
N THR A 370 18.38 7.00 14.22
CA THR A 370 18.91 7.92 15.24
C THR A 370 17.81 8.63 16.03
N ASN A 371 16.55 8.51 15.60
CA ASN A 371 15.38 9.23 16.11
C ASN A 371 15.59 10.77 16.18
N VAL A 372 16.25 11.34 15.16
CA VAL A 372 16.55 12.78 15.05
C VAL A 372 15.69 13.37 13.94
N SER A 373 15.18 14.60 14.13
CA SER A 373 14.46 15.34 13.10
C SER A 373 15.34 15.68 11.91
N PHE A 374 14.70 15.91 10.76
CA PHE A 374 15.38 16.27 9.54
C PHE A 374 16.10 17.61 9.66
N ASP A 375 17.36 17.62 9.25
CA ASP A 375 18.19 18.81 9.11
C ASP A 375 18.78 18.83 7.70
N SER A 376 18.54 19.92 6.96
CA SER A 376 19.05 20.09 5.59
C SER A 376 20.57 20.25 5.52
N GLU A 377 21.21 20.74 6.59
CA GLU A 377 22.66 20.98 6.64
C GLU A 377 23.46 19.66 6.77
N LEU A 378 22.83 18.62 7.30
CA LEU A 378 23.47 17.32 7.52
C LEU A 378 23.37 16.37 6.30
N ILE A 379 22.78 16.80 5.19
CA ILE A 379 22.55 15.96 4.00
C ILE A 379 23.43 16.43 2.85
N HIS A 380 24.58 15.88 2.75
CA HIS A 380 25.51 16.07 1.62
C HIS A 380 25.41 14.93 0.59
#